data_02474ecfbb569f0db58b90fc50bbb06a
#
_entry.id   02474ecfbb569f0db58b90fc50bbb06a
#
_cell.length_a   1.000
_cell.length_b   1.000
_cell.length_c   1.000
_cell.angle_alpha   90.00
_cell.angle_beta   90.00
_cell.angle_gamma   90.00
#
_symmetry.space_group_name_H-M   'P 1'
#
loop_
_entity.id
_entity.type
_entity.pdbx_description
1 polymer ?
#
loop_
_entity_poly.entity_id
_entity_poly.type
_entity_poly.pdbx_seq_one_letter_code
_entity_poly.pdbx_strand_id
1 'polypeptide(L)'
;MKYLKYLALAIVLMAFMPTHAAKKPETTKAYLFGFVANFTDSVVYFTDIQEIENVTITKNKFLKDRESYSDQLRYYFTEKLNMPNRTCIVSFGLTRKKAEKKYVKMRKLYTEKNAGRYDVRYITENDFKFQPILPAEIIESDK
;
A
#
# COMPACT_ATOMS: atom_id res chain seq x y z
N MET A 1 3.97 8.87 -63.39
CA MET A 1 4.19 9.29 -62.01
C MET A 1 2.99 9.09 -61.09
N LYS A 2 2.16 8.10 -61.42
CA LYS A 2 0.97 7.73 -60.65
C LYS A 2 1.29 7.10 -59.30
N TYR A 3 2.50 6.58 -59.10
CA TYR A 3 2.90 5.85 -57.90
C TYR A 3 3.42 6.73 -56.75
N LEU A 4 3.85 7.95 -57.07
CA LEU A 4 4.34 8.89 -56.04
C LEU A 4 3.24 9.38 -55.13
N LYS A 5 2.00 9.50 -55.63
CA LYS A 5 0.84 9.89 -54.84
C LYS A 5 0.42 8.82 -53.85
N TYR A 6 0.60 7.54 -54.19
CA TYR A 6 0.28 6.43 -53.30
C TYR A 6 1.38 6.19 -52.25
N LEU A 7 2.64 6.49 -52.61
CA LEU A 7 3.74 6.42 -51.64
C LEU A 7 3.60 7.45 -50.53
N ALA A 8 3.20 8.68 -50.87
CA ALA A 8 2.93 9.73 -49.88
C ALA A 8 1.76 9.37 -48.94
N LEU A 9 0.71 8.74 -49.50
CA LEU A 9 -0.45 8.30 -48.71
C LEU A 9 -0.08 7.17 -47.74
N ALA A 10 0.80 6.24 -48.15
CA ALA A 10 1.26 5.16 -47.27
C ALA A 10 2.12 5.65 -46.13
N ILE A 11 2.93 6.67 -46.36
CA ILE A 11 3.77 7.29 -45.28
C ILE A 11 2.93 8.04 -44.24
N VAL A 12 1.85 8.68 -44.71
CA VAL A 12 0.93 9.40 -43.79
C VAL A 12 0.14 8.40 -42.93
N LEU A 13 -0.21 7.24 -43.45
CA LEU A 13 -0.90 6.20 -42.69
C LEU A 13 0.00 5.54 -41.61
N MET A 14 1.31 5.47 -41.82
CA MET A 14 2.23 4.95 -40.80
C MET A 14 2.47 5.91 -39.64
N ALA A 15 2.25 7.21 -39.86
CA ALA A 15 2.42 8.23 -38.80
C ALA A 15 1.27 8.24 -37.76
N PHE A 16 0.16 7.54 -38.06
CA PHE A 16 -1.00 7.47 -37.16
C PHE A 16 -1.13 6.13 -36.42
N MET A 17 -0.10 5.29 -36.41
CA MET A 17 -0.13 4.15 -35.50
C MET A 17 0.01 4.66 -34.07
N PRO A 18 -0.99 4.44 -33.20
CA PRO A 18 -0.85 4.79 -31.80
C PRO A 18 0.30 3.96 -31.24
N THR A 19 1.38 4.65 -30.85
CA THR A 19 2.41 4.05 -30.05
C THR A 19 1.79 3.68 -28.71
N HIS A 20 1.44 2.43 -28.53
CA HIS A 20 1.10 1.90 -27.21
C HIS A 20 2.39 1.86 -26.39
N ALA A 21 2.80 3.00 -25.87
CA ALA A 21 3.77 3.02 -24.80
C ALA A 21 3.14 2.24 -23.64
N ALA A 22 3.80 1.19 -23.16
CA ALA A 22 3.40 0.49 -21.97
C ALA A 22 3.26 1.53 -20.85
N LYS A 23 2.03 1.75 -20.37
CA LYS A 23 1.79 2.67 -19.27
C LYS A 23 2.52 2.14 -18.05
N LYS A 24 3.46 2.91 -17.52
CA LYS A 24 4.02 2.65 -16.19
C LYS A 24 2.85 2.61 -15.20
N PRO A 25 2.86 1.68 -14.22
CA PRO A 25 1.82 1.69 -13.19
C PRO A 25 1.80 3.06 -12.52
N GLU A 26 0.62 3.66 -12.49
CA GLU A 26 0.44 4.95 -11.82
C GLU A 26 0.61 4.76 -10.33
N THR A 27 1.56 5.50 -9.77
CA THR A 27 1.74 5.57 -8.32
C THR A 27 0.94 6.72 -7.76
N THR A 28 0.43 6.55 -6.58
CA THR A 28 -0.34 7.55 -5.86
C THR A 28 0.02 7.54 -4.38
N LYS A 29 -0.60 8.45 -3.66
CA LYS A 29 -0.49 8.54 -2.21
C LYS A 29 -1.60 7.70 -1.57
N ALA A 30 -1.28 7.00 -0.49
CA ALA A 30 -2.27 6.32 0.34
C ALA A 30 -1.95 6.52 1.82
N TYR A 31 -2.92 6.26 2.65
CA TYR A 31 -2.83 6.39 4.10
C TYR A 31 -3.02 5.01 4.70
N LEU A 32 -1.98 4.51 5.35
CA LEU A 32 -1.91 3.16 5.89
C LEU A 32 -1.88 3.19 7.42
N PHE A 33 -2.47 2.19 8.02
CA PHE A 33 -2.25 1.88 9.43
C PHE A 33 -2.21 0.38 9.64
N GLY A 34 -1.49 -0.05 10.66
CA GLY A 34 -1.36 -1.45 11.01
C GLY A 34 -2.15 -1.79 12.28
N PHE A 35 -2.62 -3.01 12.31
CA PHE A 35 -3.23 -3.63 13.48
C PHE A 35 -2.52 -4.95 13.76
N VAL A 36 -2.15 -5.18 15.02
CA VAL A 36 -1.41 -6.37 15.42
C VAL A 36 -2.08 -7.01 16.63
N ALA A 37 -2.34 -8.30 16.54
CA ALA A 37 -2.98 -9.07 17.59
C ALA A 37 -2.31 -10.44 17.74
N ASN A 38 -2.61 -11.09 18.86
CA ASN A 38 -2.22 -12.47 19.10
C ASN A 38 -3.44 -13.25 19.64
N PHE A 39 -3.53 -14.52 19.27
CA PHE A 39 -4.60 -15.37 19.75
C PHE A 39 -4.38 -15.86 21.19
N THR A 40 -3.16 -15.76 21.71
CA THR A 40 -2.78 -16.30 23.03
C THR A 40 -2.79 -15.26 24.14
N ASP A 41 -2.86 -13.97 23.81
CA ASP A 41 -2.97 -12.87 24.78
C ASP A 41 -3.99 -11.83 24.34
N SER A 42 -4.27 -10.87 25.20
CA SER A 42 -5.25 -9.81 24.97
C SER A 42 -4.64 -8.47 24.57
N VAL A 43 -3.35 -8.45 24.24
CA VAL A 43 -2.66 -7.21 23.83
C VAL A 43 -2.82 -7.00 22.33
N VAL A 44 -3.33 -5.84 21.95
CA VAL A 44 -3.46 -5.43 20.54
C VAL A 44 -2.73 -4.10 20.34
N TYR A 45 -2.20 -3.92 19.13
CA TYR A 45 -1.44 -2.73 18.77
C TYR A 45 -2.07 -2.05 17.57
N PHE A 46 -2.10 -0.75 17.58
CA PHE A 46 -2.43 0.08 16.42
C PHE A 46 -1.23 0.98 16.11
N THR A 47 -0.87 1.08 14.84
CA THR A 47 0.08 2.11 14.41
C THR A 47 -0.66 3.42 14.15
N ASP A 48 0.07 4.53 14.12
CA ASP A 48 -0.45 5.78 13.58
C ASP A 48 -0.86 5.59 12.11
N ILE A 49 -1.80 6.43 11.66
CA ILE A 49 -2.10 6.54 10.23
C ILE A 49 -0.93 7.25 9.56
N GLN A 50 -0.32 6.60 8.58
CA GLN A 50 0.87 7.09 7.89
C GLN A 50 0.57 7.39 6.43
N GLU A 51 1.01 8.55 5.96
CA GLU A 51 0.96 8.92 4.56
C GLU A 51 2.14 8.27 3.83
N ILE A 52 1.84 7.45 2.83
CA ILE A 52 2.84 6.76 2.02
C ILE A 52 2.70 7.23 0.58
N GLU A 53 3.77 7.71 0.01
CA GLU A 53 3.85 8.10 -1.39
C GLU A 53 4.30 6.93 -2.26
N ASN A 54 4.07 7.04 -3.56
CA ASN A 54 4.51 6.07 -4.55
C ASN A 54 3.96 4.65 -4.34
N VAL A 55 2.75 4.55 -3.79
CA VAL A 55 2.03 3.27 -3.74
C VAL A 55 1.27 3.03 -5.03
N THR A 56 1.08 1.78 -5.38
CA THR A 56 0.28 1.38 -6.54
C THR A 56 -1.08 0.89 -6.10
N ILE A 57 -2.13 1.46 -6.68
CA ILE A 57 -3.51 1.02 -6.46
C ILE A 57 -3.97 0.27 -7.70
N THR A 58 -4.52 -0.92 -7.52
CA THR A 58 -5.03 -1.74 -8.61
C THR A 58 -6.32 -1.17 -9.20
N LYS A 59 -6.74 -1.67 -10.37
CA LYS A 59 -8.01 -1.30 -11.01
C LYS A 59 -9.23 -1.54 -10.09
N ASN A 60 -9.15 -2.52 -9.21
CA ASN A 60 -10.19 -2.84 -8.24
C ASN A 60 -10.08 -2.02 -6.94
N LYS A 61 -9.26 -0.97 -6.92
CA LYS A 61 -9.02 -0.09 -5.78
C LYS A 61 -8.41 -0.78 -4.57
N PHE A 62 -7.59 -1.81 -4.80
CA PHE A 62 -6.79 -2.46 -3.77
C PHE A 62 -5.36 -1.94 -3.76
N LEU A 63 -4.76 -1.92 -2.59
CA LEU A 63 -3.34 -1.62 -2.44
C LEU A 63 -2.51 -2.80 -2.96
N LYS A 64 -1.72 -2.55 -4.00
CA LYS A 64 -0.78 -3.55 -4.52
C LYS A 64 0.28 -3.86 -3.47
N ASP A 65 0.64 -5.13 -3.37
CA ASP A 65 1.65 -5.62 -2.41
C ASP A 65 1.30 -5.34 -0.94
N ARG A 66 0.01 -5.34 -0.62
CA ARG A 66 -0.49 -5.13 0.74
C ARG A 66 0.16 -6.06 1.75
N GLU A 67 0.43 -7.31 1.38
CA GLU A 67 1.12 -8.27 2.23
C GLU A 67 2.53 -7.83 2.56
N SER A 68 3.25 -7.23 1.63
CA SER A 68 4.61 -6.73 1.86
C SER A 68 4.63 -5.62 2.91
N TYR A 69 3.58 -4.79 2.99
CA TYR A 69 3.43 -3.82 4.08
C TYR A 69 3.16 -4.52 5.42
N SER A 70 2.35 -5.56 5.43
CA SER A 70 2.12 -6.38 6.63
C SER A 70 3.41 -7.08 7.07
N ASP A 71 4.25 -7.52 6.14
CA ASP A 71 5.55 -8.14 6.43
C ASP A 71 6.53 -7.16 7.05
N GLN A 72 6.52 -5.89 6.65
CA GLN A 72 7.32 -4.85 7.31
C GLN A 72 6.96 -4.73 8.79
N LEU A 73 5.66 -4.71 9.08
CA LEU A 73 5.15 -4.64 10.44
C LEU A 73 5.49 -5.91 11.23
N ARG A 74 5.34 -7.08 10.60
CA ARG A 74 5.71 -8.37 11.22
C ARG A 74 7.20 -8.44 11.54
N TYR A 75 8.05 -7.96 10.64
CA TYR A 75 9.48 -7.87 10.87
C TYR A 75 9.81 -7.01 12.08
N TYR A 76 9.18 -5.84 12.18
CA TYR A 76 9.36 -4.94 13.31
C TYR A 76 9.00 -5.63 14.65
N PHE A 77 7.87 -6.33 14.71
CA PHE A 77 7.46 -7.04 15.92
C PHE A 77 8.38 -8.20 16.26
N THR A 78 8.84 -8.93 15.26
CA THR A 78 9.71 -10.10 15.47
C THR A 78 11.13 -9.69 15.85
N GLU A 79 11.73 -8.78 15.09
CA GLU A 79 13.16 -8.46 15.22
C GLU A 79 13.45 -7.30 16.19
N LYS A 80 12.57 -6.31 16.25
CA LYS A 80 12.79 -5.13 17.11
C LYS A 80 12.14 -5.25 18.48
N LEU A 81 10.94 -5.81 18.54
CA LEU A 81 10.19 -5.97 19.79
C LEU A 81 10.29 -7.37 20.39
N ASN A 82 10.94 -8.30 19.69
CA ASN A 82 11.07 -9.71 20.09
C ASN A 82 9.71 -10.36 20.42
N MET A 83 8.72 -10.08 19.58
CA MET A 83 7.36 -10.60 19.70
C MET A 83 6.98 -11.39 18.43
N PRO A 84 7.51 -12.60 18.22
CA PRO A 84 7.16 -13.41 17.05
C PRO A 84 5.71 -13.94 17.15
N ASN A 85 5.21 -14.43 16.05
CA ASN A 85 3.91 -15.12 15.95
C ASN A 85 2.68 -14.22 16.17
N ARG A 86 2.80 -12.92 15.99
CA ARG A 86 1.66 -12.02 15.98
C ARG A 86 1.07 -11.89 14.58
N THR A 87 -0.26 -11.75 14.52
CA THR A 87 -0.97 -11.48 13.27
C THR A 87 -0.92 -9.98 12.99
N CYS A 88 -0.35 -9.62 11.86
CA CYS A 88 -0.21 -8.23 11.43
C CYS A 88 -1.10 -7.99 10.22
N ILE A 89 -1.96 -6.98 10.31
CA ILE A 89 -2.91 -6.61 9.25
C ILE A 89 -2.66 -5.13 8.93
N VAL A 90 -2.62 -4.79 7.64
CA VAL A 90 -2.53 -3.41 7.17
C VAL A 90 -3.85 -3.03 6.53
N SER A 91 -4.37 -1.90 6.93
CA SER A 91 -5.53 -1.26 6.33
C SER A 91 -5.12 0.06 5.67
N PHE A 92 -5.87 0.51 4.69
CA PHE A 92 -5.53 1.72 3.95
C PHE A 92 -6.78 2.49 3.51
N GLY A 93 -6.56 3.77 3.23
CA GLY A 93 -7.53 4.64 2.58
C GLY A 93 -6.82 5.50 1.54
N LEU A 94 -7.53 5.89 0.48
CA LEU A 94 -7.00 6.77 -0.55
C LEU A 94 -6.96 8.23 -0.10
N THR A 95 -7.69 8.57 0.92
CA THR A 95 -7.65 9.86 1.62
C THR A 95 -7.45 9.63 3.10
N ARG A 96 -6.88 10.63 3.79
CA ARG A 96 -6.72 10.57 5.26
C ARG A 96 -8.06 10.35 5.95
N LYS A 97 -9.10 11.05 5.49
CA LYS A 97 -10.45 10.92 6.05
C LYS A 97 -10.99 9.50 5.97
N LYS A 98 -10.79 8.82 4.84
CA LYS A 98 -11.22 7.42 4.66
C LYS A 98 -10.43 6.47 5.56
N ALA A 99 -9.13 6.66 5.69
CA ALA A 99 -8.29 5.88 6.60
C ALA A 99 -8.68 6.10 8.06
N GLU A 100 -8.91 7.34 8.47
CA GLU A 100 -9.36 7.69 9.82
C GLU A 100 -10.69 7.05 10.16
N LYS A 101 -11.63 7.03 9.22
CA LYS A 101 -12.94 6.38 9.41
C LYS A 101 -12.80 4.89 9.69
N LYS A 102 -11.96 4.19 8.93
CA LYS A 102 -11.65 2.77 9.15
C LYS A 102 -10.93 2.55 10.48
N TYR A 103 -9.97 3.40 10.79
CA TYR A 103 -9.19 3.36 12.02
C TYR A 103 -10.08 3.50 13.26
N VAL A 104 -10.92 4.52 13.29
CA VAL A 104 -11.84 4.77 14.41
C VAL A 104 -12.80 3.60 14.59
N LYS A 105 -13.36 3.09 13.51
CA LYS A 105 -14.28 1.93 13.55
C LYS A 105 -13.60 0.69 14.14
N MET A 106 -12.38 0.40 13.74
CA MET A 106 -11.61 -0.74 14.23
C MET A 106 -11.22 -0.55 15.71
N ARG A 107 -10.73 0.63 16.06
CA ARG A 107 -10.34 0.94 17.43
C ARG A 107 -11.52 0.81 18.40
N LYS A 108 -12.71 1.28 18.02
CA LYS A 108 -13.91 1.18 18.85
C LYS A 108 -14.31 -0.27 19.17
N LEU A 109 -14.01 -1.22 18.28
CA LEU A 109 -14.24 -2.63 18.56
C LEU A 109 -13.46 -3.12 19.78
N TYR A 110 -12.27 -2.58 20.01
CA TYR A 110 -11.38 -3.01 21.08
C TYR A 110 -11.44 -2.13 22.32
N THR A 111 -11.83 -0.87 22.17
CA THR A 111 -11.86 0.09 23.29
C THR A 111 -13.25 0.31 23.87
N GLU A 112 -14.31 0.21 23.07
CA GLU A 112 -15.67 0.48 23.49
C GLU A 112 -16.54 -0.79 23.55
N LYS A 113 -16.69 -1.51 22.41
CA LYS A 113 -17.54 -2.71 22.34
C LYS A 113 -17.02 -3.87 23.19
N ASN A 114 -15.70 -4.00 23.32
CA ASN A 114 -15.04 -5.02 24.13
C ASN A 114 -14.20 -4.37 25.24
N ALA A 115 -14.71 -3.30 25.82
CA ALA A 115 -14.01 -2.56 26.87
C ALA A 115 -13.57 -3.48 28.02
N GLY A 116 -12.31 -3.36 28.43
CA GLY A 116 -11.73 -4.17 29.50
C GLY A 116 -11.26 -5.56 29.09
N ARG A 117 -11.52 -6.02 27.87
CA ARG A 117 -11.05 -7.33 27.38
C ARG A 117 -9.69 -7.28 26.72
N TYR A 118 -9.30 -6.11 26.17
CA TYR A 118 -8.07 -5.93 25.43
C TYR A 118 -7.23 -4.83 26.05
N ASP A 119 -5.93 -5.06 26.09
CA ASP A 119 -4.93 -4.06 26.37
C ASP A 119 -4.51 -3.44 25.02
N VAL A 120 -5.02 -2.25 24.73
CA VAL A 120 -4.80 -1.54 23.47
C VAL A 120 -3.59 -0.65 23.60
N ARG A 121 -2.58 -0.89 22.79
CA ARG A 121 -1.34 -0.13 22.74
C ARG A 121 -1.14 0.50 21.37
N TYR A 122 -0.37 1.57 21.33
CA TYR A 122 -0.16 2.36 20.12
C TYR A 122 1.32 2.41 19.79
N ILE A 123 1.61 2.32 18.48
CA ILE A 123 2.95 2.45 17.93
C ILE A 123 2.98 3.72 17.11
N THR A 124 3.84 4.66 17.51
CA THR A 124 3.96 5.94 16.82
C THR A 124 4.75 5.81 15.53
N GLU A 125 4.59 6.76 14.65
CA GLU A 125 5.36 6.86 13.40
C GLU A 125 6.86 6.97 13.64
N ASN A 126 7.27 7.52 14.80
CA ASN A 126 8.68 7.57 15.21
C ASN A 126 9.27 6.19 15.52
N ASP A 127 8.46 5.27 16.04
CA ASP A 127 8.91 3.92 16.37
C ASP A 127 8.89 2.98 15.17
N PHE A 128 7.87 3.10 14.35
CA PHE A 128 7.70 2.29 13.14
C PHE A 128 7.11 3.11 12.00
N LYS A 129 7.75 3.08 10.86
CA LYS A 129 7.29 3.75 9.64
C LYS A 129 7.27 2.77 8.46
N PHE A 130 6.12 2.70 7.77
CA PHE A 130 6.03 1.96 6.52
C PHE A 130 6.92 2.59 5.46
N GLN A 131 7.59 1.72 4.68
CA GLN A 131 8.37 2.14 3.52
C GLN A 131 7.63 1.78 2.25
N PRO A 132 7.64 2.64 1.23
CA PRO A 132 7.03 2.32 -0.06
C PRO A 132 7.63 1.04 -0.65
N ILE A 133 6.76 0.21 -1.23
CA ILE A 133 7.21 -0.95 -2.00
C ILE A 133 7.42 -0.51 -3.44
N LEU A 134 8.67 -0.49 -3.89
CA LEU A 134 9.01 -0.07 -5.24
C LEU A 134 8.63 -1.17 -6.25
N PRO A 135 8.11 -0.78 -7.43
CA PRO A 135 7.90 -1.74 -8.51
C PRO A 135 9.21 -2.44 -8.89
N ALA A 136 9.15 -3.72 -9.23
CA ALA A 136 10.33 -4.54 -9.56
C ALA A 136 11.17 -3.94 -10.71
N GLU A 137 10.54 -3.22 -11.65
CA GLU A 137 11.20 -2.56 -12.77
C GLU A 137 12.18 -1.45 -12.35
N ILE A 138 11.98 -0.85 -11.17
CA ILE A 138 12.89 0.19 -10.66
C ILE A 138 14.12 -0.42 -10.00
N ILE A 139 13.99 -1.63 -9.46
CA ILE A 139 15.09 -2.32 -8.78
C ILE A 139 16.15 -2.81 -9.77
N GLU A 140 15.76 -3.11 -11.01
CA GLU A 140 16.69 -3.57 -12.05
C GLU A 140 17.50 -2.42 -12.70
N SER A 141 17.05 -1.18 -12.61
CA SER A 141 17.75 -0.04 -13.21
C SER A 141 18.92 0.49 -12.37
N ASP A 142 19.03 0.10 -11.11
CA ASP A 142 20.10 0.54 -10.19
C ASP A 142 21.22 -0.51 -10.01
N LYS A 143 21.20 -1.56 -10.83
CA LYS A 143 22.29 -2.52 -10.93
C LYS A 143 23.07 -2.27 -12.21
#